data_d8eda9f8b017729bc56fe0024e0c5dd0
#
_entry.id   d8eda9f8b017729bc56fe0024e0c5dd0
#
_cell.length_a   1.000
_cell.length_b   1.000
_cell.length_c   1.000
_cell.angle_alpha   90.00
_cell.angle_beta   90.00
_cell.angle_gamma   90.00
#
_symmetry.space_group_name_H-M   'P 1'
#
loop_
_entity.id
_entity.type
_entity.pdbx_description
1 polymer ?
#
loop_
_entity_poly.entity_id
_entity_poly.type
_entity_poly.pdbx_seq_one_letter_code
_entity_poly.pdbx_strand_id
1 'polypeptide(L)'
;MYYIDLHQINALQLSQSIRKQENIMSTYFFHSKRSRSHSRFFYLILCTVLVCPILLFTGCGNITDADTSTTGNEPISISSIKLNTAVQITIYDSQDKALLDDCLALCDKYELIFSRTNEKSELYKLNHRKDTSDKDTNTDRQTTPYPVSGTADTWHISEDLAALLSEGLDITRESDGAFDIAIAPLTSLWDFTAEDPKAPDDADIQKVLPLCSSDGVTIDGQDITLSSDDIQFDVGAIAKGYIADRLKDFLVKKGVNSAIINLGGNVLCIGSKPNGTPFKIGI
;
A
#
# COMPACT_ATOMS: atom_id res chain seq x y z
N MET A 1 44.02 0.21 -4.14
CA MET A 1 42.99 -0.33 -3.27
C MET A 1 41.76 0.53 -3.51
N TYR A 2 40.90 0.10 -4.44
CA TYR A 2 39.74 0.89 -4.83
C TYR A 2 38.60 0.50 -3.88
N TYR A 3 38.15 1.44 -3.05
CA TYR A 3 36.91 1.34 -2.29
C TYR A 3 35.75 1.56 -3.30
N ILE A 4 35.04 0.50 -3.65
CA ILE A 4 33.79 0.62 -4.41
C ILE A 4 32.69 0.84 -3.37
N ASP A 5 32.09 2.02 -3.44
CA ASP A 5 31.02 2.46 -2.52
C ASP A 5 29.79 1.57 -2.73
N LEU A 6 29.40 0.81 -1.69
CA LEU A 6 28.23 -0.09 -1.71
C LEU A 6 26.93 0.67 -2.03
N HIS A 7 26.84 1.97 -1.73
CA HIS A 7 25.69 2.81 -2.06
C HIS A 7 25.49 2.96 -3.57
N GLN A 8 26.55 3.05 -4.38
CA GLN A 8 26.46 3.11 -5.83
C GLN A 8 26.00 1.77 -6.45
N ILE A 9 26.41 0.65 -5.86
CA ILE A 9 26.01 -0.68 -6.35
C ILE A 9 24.51 -0.93 -6.14
N ASN A 10 23.95 -0.51 -5.01
CA ASN A 10 22.54 -0.68 -4.70
C ASN A 10 21.64 0.19 -5.60
N ALA A 11 22.00 1.44 -5.87
CA ALA A 11 21.27 2.30 -6.78
C ALA A 11 21.29 1.78 -8.23
N LEU A 12 22.43 1.26 -8.68
CA LEU A 12 22.56 0.64 -10.01
C LEU A 12 21.77 -0.67 -10.13
N GLN A 13 21.76 -1.51 -9.09
CA GLN A 13 20.95 -2.73 -9.08
C GLN A 13 19.47 -2.46 -9.06
N LEU A 14 19.04 -1.44 -8.28
CA LEU A 14 17.63 -1.01 -8.25
C LEU A 14 17.20 -0.48 -9.62
N SER A 15 18.02 0.39 -10.27
CA SER A 15 17.74 0.92 -11.61
C SER A 15 17.69 -0.18 -12.68
N GLN A 16 18.53 -1.21 -12.57
CA GLN A 16 18.54 -2.36 -13.49
C GLN A 16 17.32 -3.27 -13.27
N SER A 17 16.86 -3.44 -12.03
CA SER A 17 15.66 -4.21 -11.71
C SER A 17 14.40 -3.51 -12.21
N ILE A 18 14.33 -2.18 -12.08
CA ILE A 18 13.21 -1.36 -12.60
C ILE A 18 13.19 -1.40 -14.13
N ARG A 19 14.32 -1.23 -14.82
CA ARG A 19 14.40 -1.36 -16.30
C ARG A 19 14.00 -2.75 -16.79
N LYS A 20 14.25 -3.79 -16.02
CA LYS A 20 13.84 -5.16 -16.39
C LYS A 20 12.31 -5.34 -16.28
N GLN A 21 11.66 -4.70 -15.32
CA GLN A 21 10.20 -4.68 -15.21
C GLN A 21 9.53 -3.85 -16.32
N GLU A 22 10.11 -2.71 -16.70
CA GLU A 22 9.60 -1.89 -17.81
C GLU A 22 9.64 -2.62 -19.15
N ASN A 23 10.72 -3.38 -19.45
CA ASN A 23 10.79 -4.20 -20.65
C ASN A 23 9.73 -5.31 -20.69
N ILE A 24 9.37 -5.86 -19.54
CA ILE A 24 8.30 -6.88 -19.44
C ILE A 24 6.93 -6.23 -19.68
N MET A 25 6.64 -5.05 -19.10
CA MET A 25 5.39 -4.33 -19.32
C MET A 25 5.24 -3.81 -20.76
N SER A 26 6.30 -3.27 -21.36
CA SER A 26 6.31 -2.84 -22.75
C SER A 26 5.98 -3.98 -23.73
N THR A 27 6.48 -5.18 -23.45
CA THR A 27 6.20 -6.36 -24.30
C THR A 27 4.74 -6.80 -24.22
N TYR A 28 4.09 -6.66 -23.07
CA TYR A 28 2.64 -6.93 -22.94
C TYR A 28 1.76 -5.88 -23.61
N PHE A 29 2.15 -4.60 -23.62
CA PHE A 29 1.37 -3.53 -24.25
C PHE A 29 1.45 -3.53 -25.79
N PHE A 30 2.57 -3.95 -26.40
CA PHE A 30 2.72 -4.00 -27.86
C PHE A 30 1.95 -5.13 -28.52
N HIS A 31 1.58 -6.20 -27.80
CA HIS A 31 0.78 -7.32 -28.35
C HIS A 31 -0.72 -7.05 -28.39
N SER A 32 -1.22 -5.98 -27.77
CA SER A 32 -2.67 -5.68 -27.70
C SER A 32 -3.20 -4.81 -28.83
N LYS A 33 -2.36 -4.20 -29.68
CA LYS A 33 -2.80 -3.22 -30.70
C LYS A 33 -2.94 -3.74 -32.14
N ARG A 34 -2.84 -5.05 -32.37
CA ARG A 34 -2.97 -5.57 -33.76
C ARG A 34 -4.03 -6.68 -33.85
N SER A 35 -5.30 -6.33 -33.97
CA SER A 35 -6.32 -7.04 -34.75
C SER A 35 -7.71 -6.41 -34.63
N ARG A 36 -8.03 -5.45 -35.48
CA ARG A 36 -9.40 -5.01 -35.73
C ARG A 36 -9.83 -5.42 -37.14
N SER A 37 -9.81 -6.69 -37.47
CA SER A 37 -10.34 -7.15 -38.77
C SER A 37 -11.04 -8.50 -38.77
N HIS A 38 -11.05 -9.28 -37.69
CA HIS A 38 -11.71 -10.61 -37.70
C HIS A 38 -12.84 -10.78 -36.68
N SER A 39 -13.38 -9.67 -36.15
CA SER A 39 -14.40 -9.70 -35.09
C SER A 39 -15.77 -10.25 -35.51
N ARG A 40 -16.15 -10.20 -36.79
CA ARG A 40 -17.49 -10.64 -37.22
C ARG A 40 -17.60 -12.16 -37.48
N PHE A 41 -16.49 -12.80 -37.79
CA PHE A 41 -16.48 -14.28 -38.01
C PHE A 41 -16.38 -15.05 -36.69
N PHE A 42 -15.76 -14.46 -35.67
CA PHE A 42 -15.61 -15.10 -34.35
C PHE A 42 -16.92 -15.13 -33.55
N TYR A 43 -17.78 -14.11 -33.71
CA TYR A 43 -19.09 -14.07 -33.05
C TYR A 43 -20.07 -15.11 -33.61
N LEU A 44 -19.99 -15.45 -34.89
CA LEU A 44 -20.86 -16.46 -35.52
C LEU A 44 -20.50 -17.90 -35.09
N ILE A 45 -19.22 -18.20 -34.87
CA ILE A 45 -18.75 -19.51 -34.39
C ILE A 45 -19.01 -19.65 -32.88
N LEU A 46 -18.91 -18.58 -32.11
CA LEU A 46 -19.18 -18.61 -30.67
C LEU A 46 -20.66 -18.85 -30.34
N CYS A 47 -21.58 -18.32 -31.16
CA CYS A 47 -23.02 -18.56 -31.00
C CYS A 47 -23.46 -19.99 -31.35
N THR A 48 -22.79 -20.68 -32.28
CA THR A 48 -23.13 -22.07 -32.64
C THR A 48 -22.58 -23.08 -31.62
N VAL A 49 -21.50 -22.78 -30.88
CA VAL A 49 -20.96 -23.67 -29.86
C VAL A 49 -21.71 -23.54 -28.51
N LEU A 50 -22.36 -22.41 -28.24
CA LEU A 50 -23.08 -22.15 -26.98
C LEU A 50 -24.54 -22.65 -26.96
N VAL A 51 -25.16 -22.99 -28.13
CA VAL A 51 -26.55 -23.39 -28.19
C VAL A 51 -26.73 -24.94 -28.22
N CYS A 52 -25.67 -25.71 -28.52
CA CYS A 52 -25.77 -27.17 -28.70
C CYS A 52 -25.69 -28.05 -27.42
N PRO A 53 -25.17 -27.62 -26.24
CA PRO A 53 -25.11 -28.52 -25.08
C PRO A 53 -26.35 -28.49 -24.14
N ILE A 54 -27.39 -27.72 -24.44
CA ILE A 54 -28.55 -27.58 -23.51
C ILE A 54 -29.55 -28.74 -23.61
N LEU A 55 -29.40 -29.66 -24.57
CA LEU A 55 -30.39 -30.71 -24.81
C LEU A 55 -29.99 -32.15 -24.43
N LEU A 56 -28.90 -32.39 -23.72
CA LEU A 56 -28.44 -33.74 -23.37
C LEU A 56 -28.19 -34.04 -21.89
N PHE A 57 -28.74 -33.27 -20.95
CA PHE A 57 -28.67 -33.62 -19.53
C PHE A 57 -30.07 -33.75 -18.90
N THR A 58 -30.84 -34.72 -19.35
CA THR A 58 -31.90 -35.35 -18.53
C THR A 58 -31.42 -36.75 -18.19
N GLY A 59 -30.60 -36.87 -17.18
CA GLY A 59 -30.20 -38.15 -16.60
C GLY A 59 -30.34 -38.05 -15.09
N CYS A 60 -31.45 -38.58 -14.53
CA CYS A 60 -31.58 -38.84 -13.09
C CYS A 60 -30.49 -39.80 -12.65
N GLY A 61 -29.62 -39.31 -11.79
CA GLY A 61 -28.72 -40.12 -10.99
C GLY A 61 -28.74 -39.54 -9.57
N ASN A 62 -29.44 -40.19 -8.64
CA ASN A 62 -29.36 -39.94 -7.22
C ASN A 62 -27.94 -40.31 -6.77
N ILE A 63 -27.06 -39.34 -6.64
CA ILE A 63 -25.85 -39.45 -5.83
C ILE A 63 -26.22 -38.85 -4.48
N THR A 64 -26.42 -39.71 -3.51
CA THR A 64 -26.49 -39.33 -2.09
C THR A 64 -25.07 -38.90 -1.68
N ASP A 65 -24.73 -37.65 -1.95
CA ASP A 65 -23.62 -37.04 -1.28
C ASP A 65 -23.97 -36.91 0.20
N ALA A 66 -23.15 -37.54 1.02
CA ALA A 66 -23.24 -37.42 2.45
C ALA A 66 -23.10 -35.93 2.82
N ASP A 67 -24.21 -35.34 3.09
CA ASP A 67 -24.35 -33.97 3.57
C ASP A 67 -23.62 -33.85 4.90
N THR A 68 -22.34 -33.49 4.85
CA THR A 68 -21.67 -32.96 6.03
C THR A 68 -22.11 -31.54 6.17
N SER A 69 -23.29 -31.36 6.76
CA SER A 69 -23.81 -30.06 7.16
C SER A 69 -22.87 -29.44 8.20
N THR A 70 -21.80 -28.82 7.74
CA THR A 70 -21.13 -27.78 8.51
C THR A 70 -22.04 -26.55 8.47
N THR A 71 -22.84 -26.39 9.53
CA THR A 71 -23.60 -25.16 9.83
C THR A 71 -22.62 -24.03 10.15
N GLY A 72 -21.78 -23.67 9.21
CA GLY A 72 -20.95 -22.47 9.26
C GLY A 72 -21.62 -21.40 8.39
N ASN A 73 -21.91 -20.25 8.96
CA ASN A 73 -22.33 -19.10 8.17
C ASN A 73 -21.32 -18.83 7.05
N GLU A 74 -21.80 -18.45 5.87
CA GLU A 74 -20.90 -18.02 4.79
C GLU A 74 -20.08 -16.80 5.21
N PRO A 75 -18.79 -16.69 4.78
CA PRO A 75 -17.97 -15.55 5.15
C PRO A 75 -18.55 -14.26 4.54
N ILE A 76 -18.46 -13.18 5.29
CA ILE A 76 -18.78 -11.84 4.77
C ILE A 76 -17.51 -11.19 4.21
N SER A 77 -17.63 -10.46 3.12
CA SER A 77 -16.49 -9.82 2.46
C SER A 77 -16.86 -8.47 1.88
N ILE A 78 -15.87 -7.56 1.83
CA ILE A 78 -15.97 -6.29 1.13
C ILE A 78 -14.71 -6.08 0.29
N SER A 79 -14.90 -5.44 -0.88
CA SER A 79 -13.80 -5.00 -1.74
C SER A 79 -13.99 -3.53 -2.10
N SER A 80 -12.92 -2.76 -2.06
CA SER A 80 -12.92 -1.33 -2.38
C SER A 80 -11.57 -0.89 -2.92
N ILE A 81 -11.52 0.29 -3.55
CA ILE A 81 -10.26 0.96 -3.88
C ILE A 81 -9.96 1.95 -2.75
N LYS A 82 -8.89 1.68 -1.99
CA LYS A 82 -8.37 2.49 -0.89
C LYS A 82 -6.85 2.44 -0.92
N LEU A 83 -6.17 3.44 -0.34
CA LEU A 83 -4.70 3.45 -0.25
C LEU A 83 -4.04 3.29 -1.64
N ASN A 84 -4.65 3.85 -2.68
CA ASN A 84 -4.27 3.73 -4.09
C ASN A 84 -4.16 2.26 -4.59
N THR A 85 -4.92 1.33 -4.00
CA THR A 85 -4.88 -0.08 -4.37
C THR A 85 -6.23 -0.78 -4.15
N ALA A 86 -6.35 -2.03 -4.61
CA ALA A 86 -7.49 -2.88 -4.29
C ALA A 86 -7.36 -3.40 -2.85
N VAL A 87 -8.35 -3.10 -2.02
CA VAL A 87 -8.48 -3.60 -0.65
C VAL A 87 -9.58 -4.64 -0.62
N GLN A 88 -9.31 -5.79 0.01
CA GLN A 88 -10.31 -6.82 0.26
C GLN A 88 -10.20 -7.32 1.70
N ILE A 89 -11.33 -7.37 2.39
CA ILE A 89 -11.42 -7.87 3.77
C ILE A 89 -12.49 -8.94 3.81
N THR A 90 -12.16 -10.12 4.34
CA THR A 90 -13.07 -11.27 4.46
C THR A 90 -13.06 -11.75 5.91
N ILE A 91 -14.24 -11.81 6.54
CA ILE A 91 -14.44 -12.29 7.92
C ILE A 91 -15.22 -13.60 7.84
N TYR A 92 -14.73 -14.64 8.50
CA TYR A 92 -15.25 -16.00 8.42
C TYR A 92 -16.11 -16.40 9.62
N ASP A 93 -15.97 -15.73 10.77
CA ASP A 93 -16.61 -16.10 12.04
C ASP A 93 -17.55 -15.02 12.60
N SER A 94 -17.91 -14.02 11.78
CA SER A 94 -18.91 -13.02 12.12
C SER A 94 -19.81 -12.73 10.93
N GLN A 95 -21.06 -12.31 11.19
CA GLN A 95 -22.03 -11.83 10.19
C GLN A 95 -22.30 -10.33 10.31
N ASP A 96 -21.58 -9.64 11.19
CA ASP A 96 -21.70 -8.20 11.38
C ASP A 96 -20.99 -7.43 10.26
N LYS A 97 -21.76 -6.99 9.28
CA LYS A 97 -21.25 -6.22 8.13
C LYS A 97 -20.71 -4.85 8.53
N ALA A 98 -21.15 -4.27 9.67
CA ALA A 98 -20.62 -2.99 10.12
C ALA A 98 -19.12 -3.05 10.40
N LEU A 99 -18.58 -4.21 10.76
CA LEU A 99 -17.13 -4.41 10.93
C LEU A 99 -16.35 -4.18 9.64
N LEU A 100 -16.93 -4.53 8.48
CA LEU A 100 -16.29 -4.31 7.18
C LEU A 100 -16.28 -2.82 6.83
N ASP A 101 -17.39 -2.10 7.09
CA ASP A 101 -17.48 -0.66 6.86
C ASP A 101 -16.53 0.10 7.79
N ASP A 102 -16.43 -0.29 9.06
CA ASP A 102 -15.48 0.26 10.03
C ASP A 102 -14.02 0.05 9.58
N CYS A 103 -13.70 -1.11 9.01
CA CYS A 103 -12.37 -1.37 8.44
C CYS A 103 -12.06 -0.44 7.26
N LEU A 104 -13.01 -0.20 6.35
CA LEU A 104 -12.81 0.76 5.26
C LEU A 104 -12.65 2.19 5.79
N ALA A 105 -13.41 2.58 6.82
CA ALA A 105 -13.25 3.88 7.47
C ALA A 105 -11.87 4.04 8.12
N LEU A 106 -11.31 2.97 8.70
CA LEU A 106 -9.94 2.96 9.20
C LEU A 106 -8.91 3.12 8.07
N CYS A 107 -9.12 2.50 6.90
CA CYS A 107 -8.27 2.73 5.74
C CYS A 107 -8.30 4.22 5.33
N ASP A 108 -9.48 4.85 5.29
CA ASP A 108 -9.62 6.28 4.99
C ASP A 108 -8.91 7.16 6.02
N LYS A 109 -9.02 6.82 7.31
CA LYS A 109 -8.29 7.51 8.38
C LYS A 109 -6.78 7.47 8.13
N TYR A 110 -6.24 6.28 7.85
CA TYR A 110 -4.80 6.12 7.66
C TYR A 110 -4.30 6.72 6.34
N GLU A 111 -5.11 6.77 5.30
CA GLU A 111 -4.77 7.51 4.09
C GLU A 111 -4.59 9.02 4.37
N LEU A 112 -5.45 9.60 5.23
CA LEU A 112 -5.31 10.99 5.68
C LEU A 112 -4.11 11.23 6.61
N ILE A 113 -3.50 10.19 7.16
CA ILE A 113 -2.29 10.32 7.96
C ILE A 113 -1.04 10.07 7.09
N PHE A 114 -1.01 9.00 6.30
CA PHE A 114 0.19 8.45 5.70
C PHE A 114 0.39 8.76 4.21
N SER A 115 -0.59 9.32 3.52
CA SER A 115 -0.46 9.59 2.09
C SER A 115 0.58 10.68 1.82
N ARG A 116 1.55 10.39 0.95
CA ARG A 116 2.54 11.36 0.47
C ARG A 116 1.99 12.30 -0.59
N THR A 117 0.92 11.91 -1.28
CA THR A 117 0.38 12.62 -2.45
C THR A 117 -0.96 13.32 -2.19
N ASN A 118 -1.64 13.00 -1.10
CA ASN A 118 -2.89 13.66 -0.73
C ASN A 118 -2.56 14.93 0.07
N GLU A 119 -2.83 16.11 -0.48
CA GLU A 119 -2.56 17.41 0.17
C GLU A 119 -3.23 17.59 1.53
N LYS A 120 -4.30 16.85 1.80
CA LYS A 120 -5.01 16.88 3.09
C LYS A 120 -4.36 16.02 4.15
N SER A 121 -3.47 15.10 3.77
CA SER A 121 -2.85 14.17 4.70
C SER A 121 -1.80 14.85 5.58
N GLU A 122 -1.59 14.25 6.73
CA GLU A 122 -0.62 14.76 7.70
C GLU A 122 0.82 14.65 7.17
N LEU A 123 1.18 13.51 6.59
CA LEU A 123 2.51 13.28 6.01
C LEU A 123 2.81 14.24 4.85
N TYR A 124 1.82 14.50 3.98
CA TYR A 124 1.99 15.49 2.92
C TYR A 124 2.32 16.87 3.49
N LYS A 125 1.56 17.32 4.50
CA LYS A 125 1.80 18.62 5.14
C LYS A 125 3.16 18.69 5.84
N LEU A 126 3.59 17.60 6.51
CA LEU A 126 4.92 17.51 7.12
C LEU A 126 6.02 17.60 6.06
N ASN A 127 5.87 16.94 4.93
CA ASN A 127 6.81 16.99 3.81
C ASN A 127 6.86 18.38 3.13
N HIS A 128 5.76 19.14 3.16
CA HIS A 128 5.65 20.49 2.56
C HIS A 128 5.62 21.60 3.61
N ARG A 129 6.21 21.36 4.79
CA ARG A 129 6.21 22.28 5.92
C ARG A 129 6.80 23.66 5.63
N LYS A 130 7.76 23.76 4.68
CA LYS A 130 8.31 25.04 4.20
C LYS A 130 7.25 25.96 3.60
N ASP A 131 6.31 25.37 2.84
CA ASP A 131 5.30 26.14 2.10
C ASP A 131 4.25 26.73 3.02
N THR A 132 4.14 26.20 4.24
CA THR A 132 3.13 26.60 5.24
C THR A 132 3.65 27.56 6.29
N SER A 133 4.96 27.68 6.49
CA SER A 133 5.58 28.47 7.57
C SER A 133 5.33 29.97 7.45
N ASP A 134 5.00 30.49 6.28
CA ASP A 134 4.82 31.94 6.04
C ASP A 134 3.36 32.41 6.12
N LYS A 135 2.37 31.53 6.28
CA LYS A 135 0.96 31.92 6.09
C LYS A 135 0.05 31.87 7.30
N ASP A 136 0.36 31.17 8.39
CA ASP A 136 -0.59 31.05 9.50
C ASP A 136 0.08 30.91 10.87
N THR A 137 0.35 32.03 11.51
CA THR A 137 0.68 32.11 12.96
C THR A 137 -0.53 31.80 13.86
N ASN A 138 -1.68 31.50 13.27
CA ASN A 138 -2.92 31.18 13.95
C ASN A 138 -3.35 29.73 13.69
N THR A 139 -2.39 28.82 13.59
CA THR A 139 -2.65 27.40 13.35
C THR A 139 -3.42 26.83 14.54
N ASP A 140 -4.65 26.43 14.30
CA ASP A 140 -5.47 25.67 15.24
C ASP A 140 -4.68 24.42 15.67
N ARG A 141 -4.17 24.41 16.91
CA ARG A 141 -3.40 23.30 17.50
C ARG A 141 -4.22 21.98 17.62
N GLN A 142 -5.40 21.95 17.02
CA GLN A 142 -6.27 20.78 16.99
C GLN A 142 -5.98 19.85 15.79
N THR A 143 -5.21 20.32 14.80
CA THR A 143 -4.88 19.50 13.60
C THR A 143 -3.37 19.38 13.42
N THR A 144 -2.85 18.16 13.43
CA THR A 144 -1.44 17.85 13.14
C THR A 144 -1.16 17.86 11.62
N PRO A 145 0.08 18.15 11.17
CA PRO A 145 1.23 18.58 11.98
C PRO A 145 1.16 20.08 12.31
N TYR A 146 1.75 20.48 13.42
CA TYR A 146 1.96 21.91 13.75
C TYR A 146 3.33 22.14 14.37
N PRO A 147 3.95 23.34 14.17
CA PRO A 147 5.26 23.65 14.73
C PRO A 147 5.19 23.76 16.25
N VAL A 148 6.20 23.24 16.95
CA VAL A 148 6.32 23.34 18.40
C VAL A 148 6.86 24.73 18.76
N SER A 149 6.15 25.46 19.62
CA SER A 149 6.50 26.81 19.99
C SER A 149 7.87 26.88 20.70
N GLY A 150 8.77 27.76 20.23
CA GLY A 150 10.10 27.94 20.80
C GLY A 150 11.17 27.04 20.22
N THR A 151 10.86 26.23 19.23
CA THR A 151 11.80 25.43 18.46
C THR A 151 11.69 25.80 16.97
N ALA A 152 12.81 25.78 16.25
CA ALA A 152 12.81 26.13 14.83
C ALA A 152 12.41 24.96 13.94
N ASP A 153 12.75 23.73 14.37
CA ASP A 153 12.77 22.55 13.49
C ASP A 153 11.98 21.37 14.07
N THR A 154 11.11 21.62 15.07
CA THR A 154 10.33 20.60 15.75
C THR A 154 8.84 20.76 15.43
N TRP A 155 8.20 19.64 15.07
CA TRP A 155 6.80 19.56 14.68
C TRP A 155 6.09 18.53 15.55
N HIS A 156 4.89 18.86 16.01
CA HIS A 156 4.01 17.91 16.68
C HIS A 156 3.20 17.15 15.64
N ILE A 157 3.24 15.83 15.70
CA ILE A 157 2.55 14.92 14.77
C ILE A 157 1.63 13.96 15.53
N SER A 158 0.72 13.31 14.82
CA SER A 158 -0.17 12.31 15.43
C SER A 158 0.61 11.11 15.96
N GLU A 159 0.03 10.42 16.95
CA GLU A 159 0.61 9.19 17.52
C GLU A 159 0.83 8.13 16.46
N ASP A 160 -0.13 7.93 15.54
CA ASP A 160 -0.02 6.94 14.45
C ASP A 160 1.13 7.29 13.49
N LEU A 161 1.32 8.58 13.15
CA LEU A 161 2.44 8.99 12.28
C LEU A 161 3.78 8.84 13.00
N ALA A 162 3.85 9.26 14.26
CA ALA A 162 5.07 9.11 15.06
C ALA A 162 5.49 7.64 15.20
N ALA A 163 4.53 6.75 15.45
CA ALA A 163 4.77 5.31 15.55
C ALA A 163 5.32 4.73 14.24
N LEU A 164 4.68 5.04 13.10
CA LEU A 164 5.11 4.54 11.80
C LEU A 164 6.48 5.08 11.38
N LEU A 165 6.75 6.38 11.62
CA LEU A 165 8.06 6.96 11.31
C LEU A 165 9.15 6.39 12.23
N SER A 166 8.86 6.15 13.51
CA SER A 166 9.80 5.50 14.43
C SER A 166 10.15 4.09 13.98
N GLU A 167 9.16 3.28 13.58
CA GLU A 167 9.38 1.95 13.02
C GLU A 167 10.24 2.02 11.75
N GLY A 168 9.98 2.99 10.87
CA GLY A 168 10.79 3.20 9.67
C GLY A 168 12.24 3.56 9.99
N LEU A 169 12.49 4.41 10.99
CA LEU A 169 13.85 4.75 11.45
C LEU A 169 14.55 3.53 12.07
N ASP A 170 13.82 2.66 12.77
CA ASP A 170 14.36 1.41 13.30
C ASP A 170 14.81 0.48 12.17
N ILE A 171 13.98 0.29 11.14
CA ILE A 171 14.33 -0.50 9.96
C ILE A 171 15.52 0.12 9.21
N THR A 172 15.60 1.45 9.10
CA THR A 172 16.77 2.14 8.52
C THR A 172 18.05 1.74 9.26
N ARG A 173 18.03 1.77 10.60
CA ARG A 173 19.20 1.38 11.43
C ARG A 173 19.53 -0.11 11.31
N GLU A 174 18.53 -0.98 11.37
CA GLU A 174 18.70 -2.44 11.28
C GLU A 174 19.21 -2.90 9.93
N SER A 175 18.92 -2.16 8.86
CA SER A 175 19.36 -2.45 7.50
C SER A 175 20.67 -1.78 7.11
N ASP A 176 21.36 -1.12 8.04
CA ASP A 176 22.57 -0.33 7.75
C ASP A 176 22.35 0.69 6.61
N GLY A 177 21.14 1.31 6.56
CA GLY A 177 20.77 2.29 5.56
C GLY A 177 20.39 1.71 4.18
N ALA A 178 20.26 0.38 4.04
CA ALA A 178 19.75 -0.23 2.81
C ALA A 178 18.28 0.10 2.57
N PHE A 179 17.55 0.40 3.62
CA PHE A 179 16.22 1.00 3.62
C PHE A 179 16.33 2.38 4.31
N ASP A 180 15.72 3.42 3.74
CA ASP A 180 15.58 4.72 4.40
C ASP A 180 14.21 5.32 4.08
N ILE A 181 13.46 5.71 5.12
CA ILE A 181 12.15 6.33 4.96
C ILE A 181 12.23 7.79 4.47
N ALA A 182 13.39 8.44 4.57
CA ALA A 182 13.61 9.80 4.05
C ALA A 182 13.88 9.82 2.54
N ILE A 183 13.42 8.81 1.80
CA ILE A 183 13.64 8.60 0.37
C ILE A 183 12.68 9.41 -0.52
N ALA A 184 11.75 10.18 0.03
CA ALA A 184 10.74 10.89 -0.76
C ALA A 184 11.30 11.82 -1.84
N PRO A 185 12.42 12.55 -1.65
CA PRO A 185 13.01 13.35 -2.73
C PRO A 185 13.34 12.51 -3.98
N LEU A 186 13.80 11.27 -3.78
CA LEU A 186 14.12 10.37 -4.87
C LEU A 186 12.85 9.77 -5.50
N THR A 187 11.93 9.23 -4.68
CA THR A 187 10.70 8.59 -5.20
C THR A 187 9.78 9.59 -5.89
N SER A 188 9.90 10.87 -5.61
CA SER A 188 9.14 11.94 -6.26
C SER A 188 9.56 12.21 -7.71
N LEU A 189 10.74 11.74 -8.13
CA LEU A 189 11.17 11.84 -9.52
C LEU A 189 10.38 10.92 -10.46
N TRP A 190 9.78 9.82 -9.92
CA TRP A 190 8.92 8.93 -10.68
C TRP A 190 7.47 9.35 -10.49
N ASP A 191 6.86 9.88 -11.53
CA ASP A 191 5.42 10.12 -11.56
C ASP A 191 4.71 8.92 -12.22
N PHE A 192 4.43 7.91 -11.41
CA PHE A 192 3.73 6.70 -11.86
C PHE A 192 2.27 6.96 -12.26
N THR A 193 1.74 8.14 -11.97
CA THR A 193 0.36 8.53 -12.26
C THR A 193 0.25 9.41 -13.51
N ALA A 194 1.36 9.85 -14.07
CA ALA A 194 1.40 10.62 -15.30
C ALA A 194 0.79 9.84 -16.48
N GLU A 195 0.27 10.56 -17.48
CA GLU A 195 -0.26 9.96 -18.72
C GLU A 195 0.84 9.24 -19.52
N ASP A 196 2.09 9.74 -19.47
CA ASP A 196 3.29 9.14 -20.08
C ASP A 196 4.42 9.05 -19.03
N PRO A 197 4.40 8.05 -18.12
CA PRO A 197 5.41 7.93 -17.08
C PRO A 197 6.79 7.68 -17.68
N LYS A 198 7.79 8.43 -17.22
CA LYS A 198 9.19 8.30 -17.66
C LYS A 198 10.10 8.02 -16.47
N ALA A 199 11.12 7.20 -16.72
CA ALA A 199 12.22 7.08 -15.76
C ALA A 199 12.99 8.41 -15.71
N PRO A 200 13.37 8.91 -14.54
CA PRO A 200 14.20 10.10 -14.42
C PRO A 200 15.60 9.86 -14.99
N ASP A 201 16.26 10.94 -15.42
CA ASP A 201 17.62 10.87 -15.88
C ASP A 201 18.60 10.63 -14.71
N ASP A 202 19.75 9.97 -14.99
CA ASP A 202 20.76 9.68 -13.96
C ASP A 202 21.26 10.97 -13.28
N ALA A 203 21.32 12.09 -13.99
CA ALA A 203 21.72 13.39 -13.43
C ALA A 203 20.72 13.91 -12.38
N ASP A 204 19.43 13.74 -12.60
CA ASP A 204 18.38 14.12 -11.64
C ASP A 204 18.41 13.22 -10.40
N ILE A 205 18.63 11.92 -10.60
CA ILE A 205 18.82 10.97 -9.50
C ILE A 205 20.02 11.40 -8.63
N GLN A 206 21.20 11.65 -9.24
CA GLN A 206 22.40 12.04 -8.51
C GLN A 206 22.25 13.35 -7.73
N LYS A 207 21.43 14.28 -8.24
CA LYS A 207 21.16 15.56 -7.60
C LYS A 207 20.37 15.41 -6.30
N VAL A 208 19.41 14.48 -6.23
CA VAL A 208 18.53 14.33 -5.07
C VAL A 208 18.99 13.27 -4.07
N LEU A 209 19.86 12.33 -4.47
CA LEU A 209 20.40 11.31 -3.57
C LEU A 209 20.98 11.87 -2.25
N PRO A 210 21.72 12.99 -2.23
CA PRO A 210 22.24 13.55 -0.97
C PRO A 210 21.16 14.07 -0.02
N LEU A 211 19.91 14.25 -0.49
CA LEU A 211 18.76 14.68 0.31
C LEU A 211 18.02 13.49 0.94
N CYS A 212 18.35 12.26 0.55
CA CYS A 212 17.70 11.03 0.97
C CYS A 212 18.46 10.43 2.16
N SER A 213 18.35 11.05 3.33
CA SER A 213 18.91 10.53 4.57
C SER A 213 18.06 10.93 5.77
N SER A 214 17.79 9.98 6.64
CA SER A 214 17.11 10.20 7.92
C SER A 214 18.07 10.50 9.09
N ASP A 215 19.36 10.67 8.85
CA ASP A 215 20.37 10.92 9.89
C ASP A 215 20.08 12.15 10.77
N GLY A 216 19.31 13.11 10.26
CA GLY A 216 18.93 14.32 10.98
C GLY A 216 17.55 14.28 11.61
N VAL A 217 16.94 13.10 11.75
CA VAL A 217 15.60 12.92 12.29
C VAL A 217 15.64 12.37 13.71
N THR A 218 14.95 13.05 14.64
CA THR A 218 14.72 12.52 15.99
C THR A 218 13.24 12.62 16.34
N ILE A 219 12.71 11.61 17.03
CA ILE A 219 11.32 11.56 17.49
C ILE A 219 11.31 11.35 18.99
N ASP A 220 10.63 12.23 19.73
CA ASP A 220 10.38 12.12 21.16
C ASP A 220 8.86 12.21 21.42
N GLY A 221 8.24 11.07 21.68
CA GLY A 221 6.78 10.95 21.75
C GLY A 221 6.13 11.29 20.42
N GLN A 222 5.42 12.41 20.36
CA GLN A 222 4.76 12.93 19.14
C GLN A 222 5.50 14.13 18.53
N ASP A 223 6.65 14.49 19.08
CA ASP A 223 7.44 15.63 18.58
C ASP A 223 8.58 15.10 17.68
N ILE A 224 8.57 15.49 16.42
CA ILE A 224 9.60 15.18 15.45
C ILE A 224 10.47 16.40 15.20
N THR A 225 11.80 16.25 15.35
CA THR A 225 12.80 17.26 15.03
C THR A 225 13.54 16.87 13.77
N LEU A 226 13.69 17.81 12.84
CA LEU A 226 14.27 17.63 11.52
C LEU A 226 15.41 18.60 11.33
N SER A 227 16.65 18.09 11.17
CA SER A 227 17.86 18.92 11.03
C SER A 227 17.95 19.70 9.72
N SER A 228 17.13 19.35 8.73
CA SER A 228 17.07 20.03 7.44
C SER A 228 15.63 20.04 6.95
N ASP A 229 15.27 21.14 6.33
CA ASP A 229 13.99 21.27 5.63
C ASP A 229 13.85 20.38 4.39
N ASP A 230 14.94 19.85 3.86
CA ASP A 230 14.93 18.97 2.68
C ASP A 230 14.56 17.52 3.03
N ILE A 231 14.54 17.16 4.31
CA ILE A 231 14.10 15.84 4.77
C ILE A 231 12.60 15.68 4.48
N GLN A 232 12.29 14.70 3.65
CA GLN A 232 10.92 14.31 3.28
C GLN A 232 10.76 12.80 3.33
N PHE A 233 9.62 12.33 3.81
CA PHE A 233 9.36 10.92 4.07
C PHE A 233 8.48 10.26 3.00
N ASP A 234 8.80 9.01 2.68
CA ASP A 234 7.95 8.08 1.94
C ASP A 234 7.80 6.78 2.72
N VAL A 235 6.62 6.56 3.28
CA VAL A 235 6.29 5.38 4.09
C VAL A 235 5.60 4.27 3.29
N GLY A 236 5.53 4.40 1.96
CA GLY A 236 4.80 3.47 1.09
C GLY A 236 5.23 2.01 1.22
N ALA A 237 6.49 1.74 1.58
CA ALA A 237 7.01 0.40 1.77
C ALA A 237 6.50 -0.28 3.05
N ILE A 238 6.19 0.46 4.11
CA ILE A 238 5.80 -0.07 5.44
C ILE A 238 4.34 0.23 5.81
N ALA A 239 3.75 1.30 5.27
CA ALA A 239 2.42 1.77 5.68
C ALA A 239 1.32 0.71 5.54
N LYS A 240 1.32 -0.11 4.46
CA LYS A 240 0.30 -1.16 4.30
C LYS A 240 0.42 -2.27 5.34
N GLY A 241 1.63 -2.61 5.77
CA GLY A 241 1.87 -3.54 6.87
C GLY A 241 1.29 -3.00 8.18
N TYR A 242 1.66 -1.78 8.53
CA TYR A 242 1.14 -1.08 9.71
C TYR A 242 -0.40 -1.01 9.71
N ILE A 243 -1.01 -0.59 8.61
CA ILE A 243 -2.47 -0.51 8.49
C ILE A 243 -3.11 -1.89 8.66
N ALA A 244 -2.54 -2.94 8.06
CA ALA A 244 -3.05 -4.30 8.22
C ALA A 244 -3.03 -4.75 9.68
N ASP A 245 -1.99 -4.42 10.45
CA ASP A 245 -1.92 -4.70 11.88
C ASP A 245 -2.96 -3.91 12.68
N ARG A 246 -3.20 -2.63 12.36
CA ARG A 246 -4.27 -1.84 13.01
C ARG A 246 -5.67 -2.40 12.73
N LEU A 247 -5.93 -2.83 11.49
CA LEU A 247 -7.19 -3.50 11.12
C LEU A 247 -7.35 -4.83 11.87
N LYS A 248 -6.28 -5.62 11.98
CA LYS A 248 -6.28 -6.85 12.78
C LYS A 248 -6.59 -6.56 14.23
N ASP A 249 -5.90 -5.58 14.85
CA ASP A 249 -6.13 -5.21 16.25
C ASP A 249 -7.58 -4.79 16.50
N PHE A 250 -8.14 -4.02 15.56
CA PHE A 250 -9.55 -3.62 15.60
C PHE A 250 -10.47 -4.84 15.54
N LEU A 251 -10.28 -5.73 14.56
CA LEU A 251 -11.13 -6.91 14.38
C LEU A 251 -11.03 -7.89 15.55
N VAL A 252 -9.81 -8.15 16.05
CA VAL A 252 -9.59 -9.01 17.22
C VAL A 252 -10.25 -8.42 18.47
N LYS A 253 -10.15 -7.12 18.69
CA LYS A 253 -10.84 -6.42 19.79
C LYS A 253 -12.37 -6.53 19.69
N LYS A 254 -12.90 -6.68 18.48
CA LYS A 254 -14.33 -6.92 18.21
C LYS A 254 -14.74 -8.39 18.28
N GLY A 255 -13.80 -9.29 18.62
CA GLY A 255 -14.05 -10.72 18.79
C GLY A 255 -13.90 -11.56 17.51
N VAL A 256 -13.38 -10.98 16.42
CA VAL A 256 -13.09 -11.73 15.19
C VAL A 256 -11.80 -12.53 15.39
N ASN A 257 -11.87 -13.84 15.13
CA ASN A 257 -10.73 -14.77 15.26
C ASN A 257 -10.37 -15.45 13.93
N SER A 258 -11.12 -15.18 12.86
CA SER A 258 -10.94 -15.79 11.55
C SER A 258 -11.22 -14.78 10.44
N ALA A 259 -10.15 -14.21 9.87
CA ALA A 259 -10.28 -13.23 8.78
C ALA A 259 -9.05 -13.21 7.87
N ILE A 260 -9.23 -12.64 6.67
CA ILE A 260 -8.16 -12.28 5.72
C ILE A 260 -8.29 -10.80 5.40
N ILE A 261 -7.19 -10.08 5.54
CA ILE A 261 -7.02 -8.67 5.16
C ILE A 261 -6.03 -8.65 4.00
N ASN A 262 -6.44 -8.14 2.84
CA ASN A 262 -5.58 -7.97 1.67
C ASN A 262 -5.56 -6.49 1.26
N LEU A 263 -4.41 -5.85 1.38
CA LEU A 263 -4.16 -4.46 1.02
C LEU A 263 -3.23 -4.39 -0.20
N GLY A 264 -3.78 -4.63 -1.40
CA GLY A 264 -3.00 -4.56 -2.64
C GLY A 264 -1.89 -5.61 -2.74
N GLY A 265 -2.15 -6.83 -2.30
CA GLY A 265 -1.18 -7.93 -2.29
C GLY A 265 -0.41 -8.08 -0.96
N ASN A 266 -0.45 -7.09 -0.06
CA ASN A 266 -0.03 -7.29 1.34
C ASN A 266 -1.16 -8.02 2.07
N VAL A 267 -0.95 -9.29 2.41
CA VAL A 267 -1.97 -10.17 2.98
C VAL A 267 -1.65 -10.51 4.42
N LEU A 268 -2.59 -10.21 5.32
CA LEU A 268 -2.55 -10.62 6.73
C LEU A 268 -3.73 -11.54 7.04
N CYS A 269 -3.45 -12.64 7.73
CA CYS A 269 -4.47 -13.59 8.18
C CYS A 269 -4.64 -13.49 9.70
N ILE A 270 -5.89 -13.48 10.18
CA ILE A 270 -6.24 -13.62 11.59
C ILE A 270 -6.64 -15.08 11.81
N GLY A 271 -5.90 -15.80 12.64
CA GLY A 271 -6.18 -17.20 13.00
C GLY A 271 -6.19 -18.18 11.83
N SER A 272 -7.18 -19.07 11.80
CA SER A 272 -7.39 -20.10 10.78
C SER A 272 -8.84 -20.08 10.30
N LYS A 273 -9.18 -20.90 9.30
CA LYS A 273 -10.57 -21.11 8.89
C LYS A 273 -11.41 -21.64 10.06
N PRO A 274 -12.75 -21.42 10.08
CA PRO A 274 -13.62 -21.89 11.17
C PRO A 274 -13.54 -23.41 11.45
N ASN A 275 -13.18 -24.20 10.42
CA ASN A 275 -12.97 -25.66 10.57
C ASN A 275 -11.57 -26.04 11.10
N GLY A 276 -10.77 -25.07 11.55
CA GLY A 276 -9.42 -25.27 12.09
C GLY A 276 -8.32 -25.47 11.04
N THR A 277 -8.65 -25.49 9.74
CA THR A 277 -7.62 -25.61 8.70
C THR A 277 -6.93 -24.27 8.42
N PRO A 278 -5.62 -24.23 8.13
CA PRO A 278 -4.92 -23.00 7.82
C PRO A 278 -5.43 -22.35 6.52
N PHE A 279 -5.32 -21.04 6.44
CA PHE A 279 -5.47 -20.34 5.17
C PHE A 279 -4.34 -20.73 4.21
N LYS A 280 -4.63 -20.74 2.91
CA LYS A 280 -3.65 -20.95 1.85
C LYS A 280 -3.61 -19.69 0.99
N ILE A 281 -2.51 -18.98 1.03
CA ILE A 281 -2.28 -17.76 0.27
C ILE A 281 -1.35 -18.10 -0.89
N GLY A 282 -1.77 -17.80 -2.11
CA GLY A 282 -0.91 -17.91 -3.30
C GLY A 282 -0.01 -16.66 -3.40
N ILE A 283 1.24 -16.86 -3.76
CA ILE A 283 2.24 -15.82 -4.03
C ILE A 283 2.57 -15.86 -5.53
#